data_8ee2789263883f851e0960097cda8e72
#
_entry.id   8ee2789263883f851e0960097cda8e72
#
_cell.length_a   1.000
_cell.length_b   1.000
_cell.length_c   1.000
_cell.angle_alpha   90.00
_cell.angle_beta   90.00
_cell.angle_gamma   90.00
#
_symmetry.space_group_name_H-M   'P 1'
#
loop_
_entity.id
_entity.type
_entity.pdbx_description
1 polymer ?
#
loop_
_entity_poly.entity_id
_entity_poly.type
_entity_poly.pdbx_seq_one_letter_code
_entity_poly.pdbx_strand_id
1 'polypeptide(L)'
;HYYLQGDKKEPFDFEGWEKCYRSLLDRSLQANPELKIVLGTPFVVNVGNMRKSEDFAERDSLVRRCAAIVERIAKDYQTVFLPYNAMFDEILGTAPASQDTYWIWDGIHPTPAGHKRMADMWIKRVNL
;
A
#
# COMPACT_ATOMS: atom_id res chain seq x y z
N HIS A 1 8.12 -7.59 -5.80
CA HIS A 1 8.55 -8.32 -7.01
C HIS A 1 9.83 -9.11 -6.80
N TYR A 2 10.88 -8.51 -6.23
CA TYR A 2 12.20 -9.13 -6.12
C TYR A 2 12.21 -10.46 -5.34
N TYR A 3 11.41 -10.55 -4.27
CA TYR A 3 11.34 -11.74 -3.41
C TYR A 3 10.47 -12.87 -3.95
N LEU A 4 9.63 -12.61 -4.94
CA LEU A 4 8.72 -13.59 -5.55
C LEU A 4 9.19 -14.08 -6.92
N GLN A 5 10.28 -13.52 -7.45
CA GLN A 5 10.87 -13.90 -8.74
C GLN A 5 12.24 -14.53 -8.52
N GLY A 6 12.34 -15.82 -8.67
CA GLY A 6 13.61 -16.55 -8.68
C GLY A 6 13.55 -17.89 -7.96
N ASP A 7 14.55 -18.72 -8.19
CA ASP A 7 14.67 -20.08 -7.65
C ASP A 7 14.93 -20.13 -6.13
N LYS A 8 15.14 -18.97 -5.50
CA LYS A 8 15.32 -18.84 -4.06
C LYS A 8 14.25 -17.92 -3.49
N LYS A 9 13.12 -18.48 -3.13
CA LYS A 9 12.08 -17.80 -2.34
C LYS A 9 12.54 -17.75 -0.88
N GLU A 10 13.35 -16.77 -0.54
CA GLU A 10 13.58 -16.48 0.88
C GLU A 10 12.34 -15.82 1.47
N PRO A 11 11.95 -16.15 2.71
CA PRO A 11 10.85 -15.47 3.37
C PRO A 11 11.12 -13.97 3.46
N PHE A 12 10.09 -13.15 3.23
CA PHE A 12 10.23 -11.71 3.39
C PHE A 12 10.49 -11.37 4.86
N ASP A 13 11.58 -10.65 5.13
CA ASP A 13 11.94 -10.20 6.47
C ASP A 13 11.10 -8.98 6.89
N PHE A 14 9.94 -9.24 7.46
CA PHE A 14 9.05 -8.20 7.94
C PHE A 14 9.61 -7.38 9.11
N GLU A 15 10.40 -8.01 9.97
CA GLU A 15 11.00 -7.31 11.13
C GLU A 15 12.09 -6.35 10.69
N GLY A 16 13.01 -6.80 9.83
CA GLY A 16 14.03 -5.95 9.25
C GLY A 16 13.43 -4.83 8.41
N TRP A 17 12.37 -5.12 7.64
CA TRP A 17 11.65 -4.11 6.86
C TRP A 17 11.01 -3.04 7.76
N GLU A 18 10.31 -3.44 8.83
CA GLU A 18 9.74 -2.49 9.80
C GLU A 18 10.81 -1.67 10.49
N LYS A 19 11.91 -2.30 10.93
CA LYS A 19 13.04 -1.62 11.56
C LYS A 19 13.66 -0.57 10.63
N CYS A 20 13.85 -0.92 9.36
CA CYS A 20 14.35 0.00 8.36
C CYS A 20 13.39 1.18 8.15
N TYR A 21 12.09 0.90 8.04
CA TYR A 21 11.05 1.92 7.89
C TYR A 21 11.06 2.92 9.05
N ARG A 22 11.07 2.43 10.29
CA ARG A 22 11.14 3.27 11.50
C ARG A 22 12.43 4.09 11.55
N SER A 23 13.57 3.50 11.21
CA SER A 23 14.84 4.21 11.15
C SER A 23 14.82 5.38 10.16
N LEU A 24 14.14 5.23 9.01
CA LEU A 24 13.96 6.33 8.06
C LEU A 24 13.13 7.48 8.67
N LEU A 25 12.05 7.17 9.37
CA LEU A 25 11.20 8.17 10.04
C LEU A 25 11.97 8.88 11.15
N ASP A 26 12.66 8.13 12.01
CA ASP A 26 13.45 8.69 13.12
C ASP A 26 14.51 9.66 12.60
N ARG A 27 15.25 9.27 11.57
CA ARG A 27 16.28 10.14 10.95
C ARG A 27 15.68 11.38 10.31
N SER A 28 14.51 11.24 9.68
CA SER A 28 13.80 12.38 9.07
C SER A 28 13.34 13.38 10.13
N LEU A 29 12.76 12.90 11.22
CA LEU A 29 12.31 13.73 12.34
C LEU A 29 13.48 14.32 13.13
N GLN A 30 14.59 13.60 13.24
CA GLN A 30 15.82 14.14 13.83
C GLN A 30 16.38 15.30 13.01
N ALA A 31 16.33 15.20 11.68
CA ALA A 31 16.79 16.26 10.78
C ALA A 31 15.83 17.46 10.73
N ASN A 32 14.53 17.20 10.85
CA ASN A 32 13.50 18.24 10.89
C ASN A 32 12.35 17.81 11.81
N PRO A 33 12.34 18.24 13.09
CA PRO A 33 11.30 17.89 14.05
C PRO A 33 9.89 18.37 13.68
N GLU A 34 9.79 19.41 12.85
CA GLU A 34 8.52 19.97 12.37
C GLU A 34 7.98 19.28 11.11
N LEU A 35 8.66 18.21 10.67
CA LEU A 35 8.27 17.50 9.46
C LEU A 35 6.90 16.85 9.63
N LYS A 36 5.97 17.18 8.73
CA LYS A 36 4.67 16.51 8.64
C LYS A 36 4.80 15.25 7.78
N ILE A 37 4.54 14.11 8.38
CA ILE A 37 4.66 12.82 7.73
C ILE A 37 3.27 12.28 7.38
N VAL A 38 3.15 11.75 6.18
CA VAL A 38 1.95 11.06 5.68
C VAL A 38 2.35 9.66 5.24
N LEU A 39 1.71 8.64 5.79
CA LEU A 39 1.99 7.25 5.45
C LEU A 39 0.81 6.63 4.71
N GLY A 40 1.10 6.08 3.52
CA GLY A 40 0.11 5.36 2.71
C GLY A 40 0.41 3.86 2.69
N THR A 41 -0.64 3.03 2.75
CA THR A 41 -0.46 1.59 2.65
C THR A 41 -0.15 1.13 1.23
N PRO A 42 0.70 0.11 1.06
CA PRO A 42 0.80 -0.61 -0.20
C PRO A 42 -0.49 -1.37 -0.49
N PHE A 43 -0.73 -1.66 -1.75
CA PHE A 43 -1.87 -2.45 -2.21
C PHE A 43 -1.53 -3.32 -3.40
N VAL A 44 -2.25 -4.42 -3.54
CA VAL A 44 -2.35 -5.25 -4.73
C VAL A 44 -3.78 -5.77 -4.79
N VAL A 45 -4.37 -5.84 -5.98
CA VAL A 45 -5.75 -6.25 -6.15
C VAL A 45 -5.91 -7.29 -7.26
N ASN A 46 -6.92 -8.15 -7.14
CA ASN A 46 -7.15 -9.26 -8.05
C ASN A 46 -7.89 -8.82 -9.32
N VAL A 47 -7.24 -7.97 -10.12
CA VAL A 47 -7.78 -7.47 -11.39
C VAL A 47 -6.74 -7.54 -12.50
N GLY A 48 -7.18 -7.46 -13.74
CA GLY A 48 -6.29 -7.40 -14.90
C GLY A 48 -5.29 -8.56 -14.95
N ASN A 49 -4.03 -8.25 -15.14
CA ASN A 49 -2.96 -9.26 -15.20
C ASN A 49 -2.74 -10.01 -13.89
N MET A 50 -3.03 -9.37 -12.76
CA MET A 50 -2.86 -9.99 -11.45
C MET A 50 -3.84 -11.15 -11.23
N ARG A 51 -5.04 -11.10 -11.84
CA ARG A 51 -6.02 -12.20 -11.82
C ARG A 51 -5.49 -13.50 -12.43
N LYS A 52 -4.55 -13.41 -13.35
CA LYS A 52 -3.92 -14.54 -14.03
C LYS A 52 -2.63 -15.00 -13.35
N SER A 53 -2.21 -14.33 -12.30
CA SER A 53 -0.99 -14.65 -11.57
C SER A 53 -1.25 -15.78 -10.58
N GLU A 54 -0.50 -16.87 -10.70
CA GLU A 54 -0.53 -17.98 -9.74
C GLU A 54 -0.09 -17.55 -8.34
N ASP A 55 0.71 -16.49 -8.27
CA ASP A 55 1.27 -15.94 -7.02
C ASP A 55 0.37 -14.90 -6.35
N PHE A 56 -0.84 -14.62 -6.87
CA PHE A 56 -1.65 -13.50 -6.34
C PHE A 56 -1.90 -13.63 -4.84
N ALA A 57 -2.30 -14.81 -4.36
CA ALA A 57 -2.63 -15.01 -2.95
C ALA A 57 -1.42 -14.76 -2.03
N GLU A 58 -0.22 -15.18 -2.46
CA GLU A 58 1.03 -14.93 -1.73
C GLU A 58 1.37 -13.45 -1.71
N ARG A 59 1.24 -12.75 -2.84
CA ARG A 59 1.47 -11.30 -2.97
C ARG A 59 0.49 -10.50 -2.13
N ASP A 60 -0.79 -10.84 -2.18
CA ASP A 60 -1.84 -10.18 -1.39
C ASP A 60 -1.57 -10.35 0.11
N SER A 61 -1.25 -11.57 0.56
CA SER A 61 -0.90 -11.83 1.96
C SER A 61 0.31 -10.99 2.42
N LEU A 62 1.37 -10.94 1.63
CA LEU A 62 2.56 -10.15 1.93
C LEU A 62 2.24 -8.65 2.00
N VAL A 63 1.52 -8.14 1.00
CA VAL A 63 1.17 -6.71 0.91
C VAL A 63 0.24 -6.30 2.05
N ARG A 64 -0.75 -7.13 2.42
CA ARG A 64 -1.63 -6.87 3.57
C ARG A 64 -0.87 -6.86 4.89
N ARG A 65 0.11 -7.73 5.04
CA ARG A 65 0.98 -7.72 6.23
C ARG A 65 1.85 -6.46 6.28
N CYS A 66 2.40 -6.00 5.16
CA CYS A 66 3.09 -4.71 5.09
C CYS A 66 2.14 -3.54 5.39
N ALA A 67 0.91 -3.57 4.88
CA ALA A 67 -0.09 -2.53 5.16
C ALA A 67 -0.42 -2.44 6.66
N ALA A 68 -0.58 -3.58 7.35
CA ALA A 68 -0.79 -3.62 8.79
C ALA A 68 0.40 -3.05 9.58
N ILE A 69 1.63 -3.28 9.12
CA ILE A 69 2.83 -2.68 9.71
C ILE A 69 2.82 -1.16 9.52
N VAL A 70 2.51 -0.66 8.32
CA VAL A 70 2.42 0.79 8.05
C VAL A 70 1.35 1.45 8.93
N GLU A 71 0.19 0.81 9.12
CA GLU A 71 -0.86 1.30 10.01
C GLU A 71 -0.36 1.43 11.47
N ARG A 72 0.33 0.40 11.99
CA ARG A 72 0.93 0.42 13.32
C ARG A 72 1.97 1.54 13.45
N ILE A 73 2.86 1.69 12.47
CA ILE A 73 3.87 2.76 12.44
C ILE A 73 3.18 4.12 12.44
N ALA A 74 2.16 4.32 11.59
CA ALA A 74 1.42 5.57 11.53
C ALA A 74 0.80 5.97 12.87
N LYS A 75 0.27 4.98 13.60
CA LYS A 75 -0.28 5.17 14.94
C LYS A 75 0.80 5.54 15.96
N ASP A 76 1.92 4.81 15.95
CA ASP A 76 3.03 5.03 16.89
C ASP A 76 3.67 6.41 16.73
N TYR A 77 3.82 6.87 15.48
CA TYR A 77 4.40 8.18 15.14
C TYR A 77 3.35 9.30 15.06
N GLN A 78 2.07 8.99 15.29
CA GLN A 78 0.95 9.94 15.20
C GLN A 78 0.91 10.71 13.87
N THR A 79 1.22 10.01 12.77
CA THR A 79 1.23 10.58 11.42
C THR A 79 -0.14 10.53 10.77
N VAL A 80 -0.32 11.28 9.68
CA VAL A 80 -1.48 11.10 8.81
C VAL A 80 -1.39 9.73 8.13
N PHE A 81 -2.48 8.95 8.19
CA PHE A 81 -2.56 7.62 7.64
C PHE A 81 -3.55 7.54 6.47
N LEU A 82 -3.10 6.97 5.35
CA LEU A 82 -3.87 6.79 4.11
C LEU A 82 -4.03 5.30 3.80
N PRO A 83 -5.15 4.66 4.16
CA PRO A 83 -5.39 3.23 3.93
C PRO A 83 -5.81 2.95 2.48
N TYR A 84 -4.88 3.09 1.53
CA TYR A 84 -5.14 2.89 0.11
C TYR A 84 -5.58 1.46 -0.23
N ASN A 85 -5.03 0.44 0.46
CA ASN A 85 -5.47 -0.93 0.29
C ASN A 85 -6.96 -1.10 0.62
N ALA A 86 -7.41 -0.60 1.77
CA ALA A 86 -8.80 -0.68 2.18
C ALA A 86 -9.72 0.12 1.23
N MET A 87 -9.26 1.29 0.77
CA MET A 87 -9.99 2.09 -0.21
C MET A 87 -10.24 1.32 -1.51
N PHE A 88 -9.21 0.65 -2.04
CA PHE A 88 -9.37 -0.12 -3.27
C PHE A 88 -10.17 -1.39 -3.06
N ASP A 89 -10.06 -2.06 -1.91
CA ASP A 89 -10.90 -3.21 -1.55
C ASP A 89 -12.39 -2.79 -1.52
N GLU A 90 -12.72 -1.65 -0.93
CA GLU A 90 -14.09 -1.12 -0.88
C GLU A 90 -14.62 -0.79 -2.29
N ILE A 91 -13.85 -0.06 -3.09
CA ILE A 91 -14.25 0.32 -4.45
C ILE A 91 -14.49 -0.93 -5.31
N LEU A 92 -13.58 -1.90 -5.27
CA LEU A 92 -13.67 -3.11 -6.09
C LEU A 92 -14.74 -4.07 -5.57
N GLY A 93 -15.01 -4.07 -4.27
CA GLY A 93 -16.13 -4.84 -3.69
C GLY A 93 -17.50 -4.36 -4.12
N THR A 94 -17.63 -3.11 -4.55
CA THR A 94 -18.89 -2.49 -5.02
C THR A 94 -18.95 -2.31 -6.53
N ALA A 95 -17.82 -2.34 -7.23
CA ALA A 95 -17.77 -2.16 -8.68
C ALA A 95 -18.30 -3.40 -9.43
N PRO A 96 -19.06 -3.23 -10.51
CA PRO A 96 -19.38 -4.34 -11.40
C PRO A 96 -18.12 -5.01 -11.93
N ALA A 97 -18.14 -6.34 -12.08
CA ALA A 97 -16.99 -7.10 -12.58
C ALA A 97 -16.49 -6.64 -13.96
N SER A 98 -17.33 -6.02 -14.77
CA SER A 98 -16.99 -5.43 -16.06
C SER A 98 -16.18 -4.13 -15.95
N GLN A 99 -16.09 -3.54 -14.77
CA GLN A 99 -15.40 -2.28 -14.51
C GLN A 99 -14.23 -2.44 -13.53
N ASP A 100 -13.81 -3.66 -13.26
CA ASP A 100 -12.76 -3.95 -12.28
C ASP A 100 -11.41 -3.29 -12.63
N THR A 101 -11.07 -3.22 -13.93
CA THR A 101 -9.85 -2.55 -14.42
C THR A 101 -9.99 -1.03 -14.60
N TYR A 102 -11.16 -0.47 -14.32
CA TYR A 102 -11.39 0.98 -14.40
C TYR A 102 -10.56 1.76 -13.38
N TRP A 103 -10.33 1.17 -12.20
CA TRP A 103 -9.60 1.82 -11.10
C TRP A 103 -8.12 1.45 -11.07
N ILE A 104 -7.82 0.16 -11.30
CA ILE A 104 -6.47 -0.40 -11.35
C ILE A 104 -6.41 -1.36 -12.52
N TRP A 105 -5.59 -1.08 -13.53
CA TRP A 105 -5.69 -1.80 -14.80
C TRP A 105 -5.01 -3.17 -14.78
N ASP A 106 -3.94 -3.38 -14.02
CA ASP A 106 -3.16 -4.62 -13.99
C ASP A 106 -3.06 -5.29 -12.60
N GLY A 107 -3.71 -4.69 -11.61
CA GLY A 107 -3.67 -5.14 -10.22
C GLY A 107 -2.69 -4.39 -9.32
N ILE A 108 -1.82 -3.54 -9.89
CA ILE A 108 -0.78 -2.80 -9.16
C ILE A 108 -0.82 -1.29 -9.48
N HIS A 109 -1.02 -0.94 -10.76
CA HIS A 109 -0.93 0.43 -11.23
C HIS A 109 -2.32 1.08 -11.35
N PRO A 110 -2.60 2.13 -10.56
CA PRO A 110 -3.85 2.87 -10.68
C PRO A 110 -4.00 3.55 -12.04
N THR A 111 -5.21 3.55 -12.55
CA THR A 111 -5.61 4.38 -13.69
C THR A 111 -5.73 5.85 -13.27
N PRO A 112 -5.97 6.80 -14.19
CA PRO A 112 -6.34 8.17 -13.81
C PRO A 112 -7.51 8.24 -12.82
N ALA A 113 -8.51 7.37 -12.95
CA ALA A 113 -9.63 7.29 -12.01
C ALA A 113 -9.18 6.79 -10.62
N GLY A 114 -8.30 5.78 -10.57
CA GLY A 114 -7.70 5.30 -9.33
C GLY A 114 -6.84 6.37 -8.65
N HIS A 115 -5.99 7.05 -9.41
CA HIS A 115 -5.20 8.17 -8.90
C HIS A 115 -6.08 9.29 -8.34
N LYS A 116 -7.20 9.59 -9.00
CA LYS A 116 -8.15 10.58 -8.48
C LYS A 116 -8.68 10.18 -7.10
N ARG A 117 -9.04 8.91 -6.88
CA ARG A 117 -9.49 8.42 -5.57
C ARG A 117 -8.41 8.54 -4.50
N MET A 118 -7.16 8.23 -4.86
CA MET A 118 -6.04 8.42 -3.94
C MET A 118 -5.84 9.89 -3.58
N ALA A 119 -5.92 10.79 -4.57
CA ALA A 119 -5.83 12.24 -4.36
C ALA A 119 -6.98 12.78 -3.51
N ASP A 120 -8.22 12.34 -3.75
CA ASP A 120 -9.39 12.76 -2.96
C ASP A 120 -9.23 12.32 -1.48
N MET A 121 -8.71 11.12 -1.23
CA MET A 121 -8.40 10.67 0.13
C MET A 121 -7.29 11.51 0.77
N TRP A 122 -6.23 11.81 0.01
CA TRP A 122 -5.16 12.69 0.46
C TRP A 122 -5.70 14.05 0.88
N ILE A 123 -6.41 14.73 -0.01
CA ILE A 123 -6.97 16.08 0.23
C ILE A 123 -7.88 16.06 1.47
N LYS A 124 -8.67 15.00 1.66
CA LYS A 124 -9.58 14.88 2.79
C LYS A 124 -8.86 14.67 4.13
N ARG A 125 -7.71 14.00 4.14
CA ARG A 125 -7.02 13.58 5.37
C ARG A 125 -5.81 14.44 5.72
N VAL A 126 -5.16 15.04 4.73
CA VAL A 126 -4.02 15.91 4.93
C VAL A 126 -4.51 17.35 5.01
N ASN A 127 -4.74 17.82 6.22
CA ASN A 127 -4.97 19.24 6.48
C ASN A 127 -3.61 19.93 6.48
N LEU A 128 -3.32 20.67 5.43
CA LEU A 128 -2.13 21.54 5.31
C LEU A 128 -2.36 22.88 5.97
#